data_500fe0e98db9918cda398600e961c152
#
_entry.id   500fe0e98db9918cda398600e961c152
#
_cell.length_a   1.000
_cell.length_b   1.000
_cell.length_c   1.000
_cell.angle_alpha   90.00
_cell.angle_beta   90.00
_cell.angle_gamma   90.00
#
_symmetry.space_group_name_H-M   'P 1'
#
loop_
_entity.id
_entity.type
_entity.pdbx_description
1 polymer ?
#
loop_
_entity_poly.entity_id
_entity_poly.type
_entity_poly.pdbx_seq_one_letter_code
_entity_poly.pdbx_strand_id
1 'polypeptide(L)'
;MCVDCHVPHNYPAKLIYKAKAGIKDVLAEMRGTISTQEKFDAERWRLASHVWDEMRANNSANCRTCHDPSAWDAAKQSEAARASHKTFIAGQATCIDCHVGTAHKAPEEPKAAAPKKP
;
A
#
# COMPACT_ATOMS: atom_id res chain seq x y z
N MET A 1 13.45 -3.59 -3.93
CA MET A 1 13.53 -4.15 -2.53
C MET A 1 12.29 -3.69 -1.75
N CYS A 2 11.89 -4.38 -0.67
CA CYS A 2 10.68 -4.00 0.11
C CYS A 2 10.70 -2.54 0.58
N VAL A 3 11.88 -2.04 0.94
CA VAL A 3 12.06 -0.65 1.41
C VAL A 3 11.72 0.41 0.36
N ASP A 4 11.82 0.08 -0.93
CA ASP A 4 11.58 1.05 -2.00
C ASP A 4 10.08 1.42 -2.10
N CYS A 5 9.19 0.48 -1.75
CA CYS A 5 7.75 0.69 -1.74
C CYS A 5 7.21 1.08 -0.36
N HIS A 6 7.80 0.55 0.73
CA HIS A 6 7.24 0.67 2.07
C HIS A 6 7.86 1.75 2.96
N VAL A 7 9.01 2.31 2.58
CA VAL A 7 9.72 3.29 3.42
C VAL A 7 9.89 4.60 2.65
N PRO A 8 9.57 5.77 3.24
CA PRO A 8 9.81 7.06 2.59
C PRO A 8 11.25 7.25 2.16
N HIS A 9 11.47 7.85 0.98
CA HIS A 9 12.81 8.05 0.44
C HIS A 9 13.52 9.30 0.99
N ASN A 10 12.77 10.32 1.38
CA ASN A 10 13.31 11.56 1.94
C ASN A 10 13.77 11.39 3.39
N TYR A 11 14.88 12.04 3.75
CA TYR A 11 15.60 11.73 4.98
C TYR A 11 14.83 11.98 6.27
N PRO A 12 14.25 13.11 6.64
CA PRO A 12 13.64 13.18 7.95
C PRO A 12 12.40 12.26 8.07
N ALA A 13 11.62 12.11 7.02
CA ALA A 13 10.46 11.21 7.02
C ALA A 13 10.87 9.74 7.14
N LYS A 14 11.96 9.33 6.49
CA LYS A 14 12.51 7.97 6.61
C LYS A 14 12.87 7.60 8.04
N LEU A 15 13.51 8.52 8.78
CA LEU A 15 13.91 8.29 10.15
C LEU A 15 12.69 8.20 11.08
N ILE A 16 11.75 9.12 10.95
CA ILE A 16 10.50 9.14 11.73
C ILE A 16 9.69 7.87 11.46
N TYR A 17 9.57 7.47 10.19
CA TYR A 17 8.88 6.25 9.79
C TYR A 17 9.49 5.02 10.47
N LYS A 18 10.83 4.85 10.37
CA LYS A 18 11.53 3.72 10.98
C LYS A 18 11.39 3.68 12.50
N ALA A 19 11.46 4.82 13.18
CA ALA A 19 11.26 4.87 14.62
C ALA A 19 9.83 4.44 15.01
N LYS A 20 8.82 4.96 14.31
CA LYS A 20 7.42 4.59 14.56
C LYS A 20 7.13 3.11 14.25
N ALA A 21 7.65 2.61 13.12
CA ALA A 21 7.49 1.21 12.73
C ALA A 21 8.17 0.28 13.74
N GLY A 22 9.42 0.55 14.10
CA GLY A 22 10.17 -0.27 15.06
C GLY A 22 9.49 -0.38 16.42
N ILE A 23 8.93 0.71 16.94
CA ILE A 23 8.17 0.67 18.20
C ILE A 23 6.92 -0.21 18.05
N LYS A 24 6.16 -0.03 16.96
CA LYS A 24 4.96 -0.85 16.70
C LYS A 24 5.29 -2.33 16.55
N ASP A 25 6.39 -2.65 15.85
CA ASP A 25 6.82 -4.02 15.59
C ASP A 25 7.26 -4.72 16.88
N VAL A 26 8.04 -4.05 17.73
CA VAL A 26 8.44 -4.58 19.04
C VAL A 26 7.21 -4.85 19.92
N LEU A 27 6.27 -3.92 19.98
CA LEU A 27 5.02 -4.11 20.75
C LEU A 27 4.14 -5.23 20.18
N ALA A 28 4.08 -5.36 18.87
CA ALA A 28 3.32 -6.44 18.20
C ALA A 28 3.94 -7.81 18.48
N GLU A 29 5.27 -7.89 18.46
CA GLU A 29 6.02 -9.10 18.79
C GLU A 29 5.81 -9.51 20.26
N MET A 30 5.96 -8.57 21.19
CA MET A 30 5.71 -8.83 22.61
C MET A 30 4.28 -9.32 22.90
N ARG A 31 3.30 -8.88 22.12
CA ARG A 31 1.90 -9.32 22.22
C ARG A 31 1.61 -10.60 21.43
N GLY A 32 2.54 -11.08 20.65
CA GLY A 32 2.36 -12.24 19.76
C GLY A 32 1.25 -12.04 18.72
N THR A 33 1.05 -10.81 18.23
CA THR A 33 -0.07 -10.44 17.35
C THR A 33 0.00 -11.16 16.00
N ILE A 34 1.20 -11.35 15.47
CA ILE A 34 1.46 -12.00 14.18
C ILE A 34 2.49 -13.13 14.30
N SER A 35 2.56 -13.77 15.47
CA SER A 35 3.59 -14.76 15.80
C SER A 35 3.43 -16.11 15.07
N THR A 36 2.29 -16.36 14.44
CA THR A 36 2.05 -17.56 13.61
C THR A 36 1.48 -17.14 12.25
N GLN A 37 1.57 -18.05 11.26
CA GLN A 37 1.03 -17.82 9.93
C GLN A 37 -0.48 -17.53 9.97
N GLU A 38 -1.22 -18.27 10.78
CA GLU A 38 -2.68 -18.11 10.91
C GLU A 38 -3.05 -16.72 11.47
N LYS A 39 -2.31 -16.25 12.49
CA LYS A 39 -2.50 -14.90 13.04
C LYS A 39 -2.15 -13.82 12.02
N PHE A 40 -1.05 -14.00 11.28
CA PHE A 40 -0.68 -13.09 10.21
C PHE A 40 -1.76 -13.03 9.12
N ASP A 41 -2.27 -14.18 8.68
CA ASP A 41 -3.30 -14.24 7.64
C ASP A 41 -4.61 -13.60 8.10
N ALA A 42 -4.99 -13.76 9.36
CA ALA A 42 -6.16 -13.10 9.95
C ALA A 42 -6.04 -11.55 9.97
N GLU A 43 -4.82 -11.03 10.18
CA GLU A 43 -4.56 -9.59 10.26
C GLU A 43 -4.21 -8.97 8.89
N ARG A 44 -3.97 -9.78 7.88
CA ARG A 44 -3.39 -9.37 6.62
C ARG A 44 -4.19 -8.30 5.88
N TRP A 45 -5.53 -8.40 5.87
CA TRP A 45 -6.39 -7.38 5.29
C TRP A 45 -6.24 -6.04 6.00
N ARG A 46 -6.30 -6.02 7.33
CA ARG A 46 -6.15 -4.81 8.14
C ARG A 46 -4.78 -4.15 7.92
N LEU A 47 -3.71 -4.96 7.89
CA LEU A 47 -2.35 -4.46 7.65
C LEU A 47 -2.22 -3.87 6.25
N ALA A 48 -2.75 -4.54 5.23
CA ALA A 48 -2.72 -4.06 3.85
C ALA A 48 -3.53 -2.77 3.68
N SER A 49 -4.75 -2.71 4.24
CA SER A 49 -5.59 -1.51 4.18
C SER A 49 -4.90 -0.29 4.77
N HIS A 50 -4.22 -0.45 5.90
CA HIS A 50 -3.44 0.62 6.52
C HIS A 50 -2.32 1.14 5.58
N VAL A 51 -1.59 0.24 4.93
CA VAL A 51 -0.55 0.62 3.95
C VAL A 51 -1.14 1.32 2.73
N TRP A 52 -2.28 0.84 2.22
CA TRP A 52 -2.95 1.48 1.09
C TRP A 52 -3.44 2.88 1.43
N ASP A 53 -3.97 3.09 2.64
CA ASP A 53 -4.41 4.41 3.11
C ASP A 53 -3.22 5.38 3.25
N GLU A 54 -2.08 4.93 3.77
CA GLU A 54 -0.85 5.71 3.80
C GLU A 54 -0.37 6.08 2.38
N MET A 55 -0.43 5.15 1.44
CA MET A 55 -0.05 5.39 0.04
C MET A 55 -1.02 6.36 -0.65
N ARG A 56 -2.31 6.29 -0.39
CA ARG A 56 -3.29 7.29 -0.87
C ARG A 56 -3.00 8.67 -0.31
N ALA A 57 -2.81 8.76 1.01
CA ALA A 57 -2.58 10.02 1.70
C ALA A 57 -1.33 10.77 1.21
N ASN A 58 -0.30 10.05 0.75
CA ASN A 58 0.91 10.65 0.21
C ASN A 58 0.96 10.66 -1.34
N ASN A 59 -0.17 10.41 -2.00
CA ASN A 59 -0.27 10.33 -3.46
C ASN A 59 0.73 9.33 -4.05
N SER A 60 0.87 8.17 -3.44
CA SER A 60 1.79 7.09 -3.85
C SER A 60 3.22 7.57 -4.10
N ALA A 61 3.74 8.45 -3.24
CA ALA A 61 5.02 9.12 -3.42
C ALA A 61 6.18 8.16 -3.66
N ASN A 62 6.20 7.01 -2.97
CA ASN A 62 7.24 6.01 -3.13
C ASN A 62 7.24 5.39 -4.54
N CYS A 63 6.07 5.14 -5.12
CA CYS A 63 5.95 4.63 -6.50
C CYS A 63 6.49 5.65 -7.50
N ARG A 64 6.16 6.92 -7.31
CA ARG A 64 6.55 8.02 -8.21
C ARG A 64 8.05 8.36 -8.16
N THR A 65 8.77 7.87 -7.17
CA THR A 65 10.23 8.00 -7.11
C THR A 65 10.91 7.25 -8.27
N CYS A 66 10.34 6.14 -8.72
CA CYS A 66 10.85 5.36 -9.86
C CYS A 66 9.95 5.45 -11.09
N HIS A 67 8.65 5.69 -10.91
CA HIS A 67 7.64 5.78 -11.96
C HIS A 67 7.19 7.24 -12.15
N ASP A 68 8.07 8.07 -12.72
CA ASP A 68 7.76 9.47 -13.02
C ASP A 68 6.72 9.56 -14.15
N PRO A 69 5.52 10.13 -13.89
CA PRO A 69 4.48 10.28 -14.90
C PRO A 69 4.90 11.15 -16.09
N SER A 70 5.81 12.08 -15.90
CA SER A 70 6.31 12.95 -16.98
C SER A 70 7.15 12.19 -18.02
N ALA A 71 7.71 11.04 -17.63
CA ALA A 71 8.53 10.19 -18.49
C ALA A 71 7.73 9.07 -19.17
N TRP A 72 6.41 9.02 -18.98
CA TRP A 72 5.59 7.95 -19.57
C TRP A 72 5.40 8.12 -21.07
N ASP A 73 5.66 7.04 -21.81
CA ASP A 73 5.36 6.94 -23.22
C ASP A 73 3.94 6.38 -23.41
N ALA A 74 3.00 7.25 -23.74
CA ALA A 74 1.61 6.86 -23.97
C ALA A 74 1.45 5.85 -25.13
N ALA A 75 2.36 5.84 -26.11
CA ALA A 75 2.30 4.90 -27.21
C ALA A 75 2.59 3.46 -26.80
N LYS A 76 3.33 3.27 -25.70
CA LYS A 76 3.65 1.96 -25.14
C LYS A 76 2.59 1.43 -24.17
N GLN A 77 1.55 2.21 -23.87
CA GLN A 77 0.48 1.82 -22.98
C GLN A 77 -0.73 1.32 -23.77
N SER A 78 -1.48 0.35 -23.21
CA SER A 78 -2.77 -0.04 -23.74
C SER A 78 -3.76 1.13 -23.70
N GLU A 79 -4.81 1.10 -24.51
CA GLU A 79 -5.87 2.11 -24.50
C GLU A 79 -6.53 2.25 -23.12
N ALA A 80 -6.84 1.12 -22.48
CA ALA A 80 -7.41 1.09 -21.13
C ALA A 80 -6.46 1.72 -20.10
N ALA A 81 -5.16 1.43 -20.16
CA ALA A 81 -4.17 2.03 -19.27
C ALA A 81 -4.08 3.55 -19.48
N ARG A 82 -4.05 4.00 -20.75
CA ARG A 82 -4.05 5.45 -21.05
C ARG A 82 -5.28 6.17 -20.51
N ALA A 83 -6.44 5.55 -20.61
CA ALA A 83 -7.69 6.13 -20.08
C ALA A 83 -7.63 6.25 -18.54
N SER A 84 -7.21 5.20 -17.86
CA SER A 84 -7.07 5.19 -16.39
C SER A 84 -6.00 6.16 -15.91
N HIS A 85 -4.87 6.27 -16.60
CA HIS A 85 -3.81 7.19 -16.23
C HIS A 85 -4.19 8.68 -16.40
N LYS A 86 -5.15 9.01 -17.26
CA LYS A 86 -5.73 10.37 -17.30
C LYS A 86 -6.39 10.76 -15.98
N THR A 87 -7.08 9.82 -15.32
CA THR A 87 -7.71 10.03 -14.01
C THR A 87 -6.64 10.31 -12.94
N PHE A 88 -5.52 9.58 -12.97
CA PHE A 88 -4.38 9.83 -12.10
C PHE A 88 -3.76 11.22 -12.35
N ILE A 89 -3.51 11.58 -13.60
CA ILE A 89 -2.93 12.89 -13.98
C ILE A 89 -3.85 14.04 -13.57
N ALA A 90 -5.17 13.84 -13.62
CA ALA A 90 -6.17 14.79 -13.13
C ALA A 90 -6.26 14.88 -11.59
N GLY A 91 -5.46 14.11 -10.85
CA GLY A 91 -5.45 14.10 -9.38
C GLY A 91 -6.66 13.45 -8.73
N GLN A 92 -7.42 12.66 -9.48
CA GLN A 92 -8.66 12.00 -9.00
C GLN A 92 -8.40 10.59 -8.47
N ALA A 93 -7.22 10.02 -8.70
CA ALA A 93 -6.80 8.72 -8.23
C ALA A 93 -5.30 8.71 -7.91
N THR A 94 -4.85 7.73 -7.15
CA THR A 94 -3.44 7.47 -6.88
C THR A 94 -3.00 6.15 -7.50
N CYS A 95 -1.70 5.88 -7.58
CA CYS A 95 -1.19 4.64 -8.17
C CYS A 95 -1.78 3.40 -7.48
N ILE A 96 -1.88 3.44 -6.15
CA ILE A 96 -2.35 2.28 -5.37
C ILE A 96 -3.84 1.99 -5.56
N ASP A 97 -4.64 2.94 -6.01
CA ASP A 97 -6.07 2.71 -6.24
C ASP A 97 -6.34 1.68 -7.36
N CYS A 98 -5.40 1.57 -8.31
CA CYS A 98 -5.50 0.63 -9.43
C CYS A 98 -4.42 -0.47 -9.38
N HIS A 99 -3.26 -0.19 -8.77
CA HIS A 99 -2.10 -1.07 -8.78
C HIS A 99 -1.91 -1.86 -7.47
N VAL A 100 -3.01 -2.31 -6.87
CA VAL A 100 -2.97 -3.22 -5.72
C VAL A 100 -2.42 -4.58 -6.15
N GLY A 101 -1.52 -5.15 -5.35
CA GLY A 101 -0.99 -6.50 -5.60
C GLY A 101 0.14 -6.58 -6.63
N THR A 102 0.76 -5.48 -7.03
CA THR A 102 1.85 -5.46 -8.02
C THR A 102 3.12 -6.17 -7.57
N ALA A 103 3.44 -6.14 -6.28
CA ALA A 103 4.65 -6.74 -5.73
C ALA A 103 4.41 -8.08 -5.01
N HIS A 104 3.21 -8.27 -4.46
CA HIS A 104 2.79 -9.50 -3.78
C HIS A 104 1.26 -9.61 -3.82
N LYS A 105 0.76 -10.84 -3.69
CA LYS A 105 -0.68 -11.10 -3.75
C LYS A 105 -1.43 -10.24 -2.72
N ALA A 106 -2.42 -9.47 -3.19
CA ALA A 106 -3.32 -8.72 -2.31
C ALA A 106 -4.12 -9.72 -1.43
N PRO A 107 -4.37 -9.37 -0.15
CA PRO A 107 -5.29 -10.16 0.67
C PRO A 107 -6.72 -10.03 0.15
N GLU A 108 -7.51 -11.07 0.39
CA GLU A 108 -8.94 -11.00 0.12
C GLU A 108 -9.66 -10.17 1.19
N GLU A 109 -10.64 -9.38 0.76
CA GLU A 109 -11.48 -8.64 1.69
C GLU A 109 -12.26 -9.63 2.56
N PRO A 110 -12.27 -9.46 3.90
CA PRO A 110 -13.09 -10.30 4.77
C PRO A 110 -14.55 -10.18 4.36
N LYS A 111 -15.19 -11.30 4.05
CA LYS A 111 -16.64 -11.31 3.86
C LYS A 111 -17.28 -10.73 5.12
N ALA A 112 -18.06 -9.65 4.97
CA ALA A 112 -18.77 -9.04 6.09
C ALA A 112 -19.46 -10.14 6.89
N ALA A 113 -19.15 -10.25 8.18
CA ALA A 113 -19.79 -11.23 9.03
C ALA A 113 -21.30 -11.03 8.90
N ALA A 114 -22.03 -12.05 8.47
CA ALA A 114 -23.47 -11.99 8.36
C ALA A 114 -24.03 -11.46 9.69
N PRO A 115 -24.97 -10.51 9.68
CA PRO A 115 -25.52 -9.96 10.92
C PRO A 115 -26.01 -11.13 11.77
N LYS A 116 -25.50 -11.23 13.00
CA LYS A 116 -25.99 -12.22 13.97
C LYS A 116 -27.49 -12.00 14.08
N LYS A 117 -28.26 -12.99 13.61
CA LYS A 117 -29.73 -12.99 13.77
C LYS A 117 -30.04 -12.88 15.27
N PRO A 118 -30.96 -11.99 15.67
CA PRO A 118 -31.31 -11.76 17.07
C PRO A 118 -31.85 -13.02 17.75
#